data_b6eb6b94bf43c8b75992be47a5685b2d
#
_entry.id   b6eb6b94bf43c8b75992be47a5685b2d
#
_cell.length_a   1.000
_cell.length_b   1.000
_cell.length_c   1.000
_cell.angle_alpha   90.00
_cell.angle_beta   90.00
_cell.angle_gamma   90.00
#
_symmetry.space_group_name_H-M   'P 1'
#
loop_
_entity.id
_entity.type
_entity.pdbx_description
1 polymer ?
#
loop_
_entity_poly.entity_id
_entity_poly.type
_entity_poly.pdbx_seq_one_letter_code
_entity_poly.pdbx_strand_id
1 'polypeptide(L)'
;MKIQFWGVRGSLPTPITPQQIQSKIMAAIQRATPEDLQSEDSRAKFVSNLPSWIFGTTGGNTPCVEIKSDNTEIILDAGTGIRLLGKSQELPENNKYNLLFSHFHWDHIQGLPFFDPIYNPDTTINFFSPVENSKEILKEQMKHPYYPVPFNTLKSTLNFNKIIPGEYFYIDNIKVCCCKMSHPGCSYSYAFIKDNKKFVYATDVELKSSDFSKTPETEMVFKDADCIVLDSQYTVEEASRKQNWGHSAFCYAVDFAIHWGIKKLYLFHH
;
A
#
# COMPACT_ATOMS: atom_id res chain seq x y z
N MET A 1 0.11 -9.71 13.50
CA MET A 1 -0.17 -9.12 12.15
C MET A 1 1.05 -9.32 11.26
N LYS A 2 0.86 -9.82 10.02
CA LYS A 2 1.86 -9.88 8.93
C LYS A 2 1.52 -8.76 7.94
N ILE A 3 2.51 -7.98 7.54
CA ILE A 3 2.33 -6.89 6.56
C ILE A 3 3.07 -7.29 5.29
N GLN A 4 2.39 -7.21 4.15
CA GLN A 4 2.97 -7.54 2.85
C GLN A 4 2.72 -6.43 1.84
N PHE A 5 3.77 -6.05 1.10
CA PHE A 5 3.71 -5.03 0.06
C PHE A 5 3.50 -5.69 -1.30
N TRP A 6 2.41 -5.35 -1.98
CA TRP A 6 2.09 -5.79 -3.34
C TRP A 6 2.33 -4.70 -4.38
N GLY A 7 2.28 -3.44 -3.94
CA GLY A 7 2.59 -2.27 -4.73
C GLY A 7 3.06 -1.13 -3.85
N VAL A 8 4.09 -0.41 -4.28
CA VAL A 8 4.79 0.65 -3.52
C VAL A 8 5.07 1.90 -4.35
N ARG A 9 4.81 1.86 -5.67
CA ARG A 9 5.09 2.97 -6.60
C ARG A 9 4.04 4.06 -6.51
N GLY A 10 4.52 5.31 -6.54
CA GLY A 10 3.68 6.47 -6.66
C GLY A 10 3.28 6.80 -8.10
N SER A 11 2.08 7.31 -8.26
CA SER A 11 1.49 7.88 -9.46
C SER A 11 1.29 6.91 -10.63
N LEU A 12 2.30 6.14 -11.03
CA LEU A 12 2.24 5.24 -12.18
C LEU A 12 2.95 3.92 -11.93
N PRO A 13 2.44 2.81 -12.52
CA PRO A 13 3.21 1.58 -12.57
C PRO A 13 4.54 1.78 -13.28
N THR A 14 5.63 1.38 -12.63
CA THR A 14 6.98 1.55 -13.17
C THR A 14 7.65 0.19 -13.31
N PRO A 15 7.56 -0.46 -14.48
CA PRO A 15 8.24 -1.71 -14.73
C PRO A 15 9.76 -1.52 -14.72
N ILE A 16 10.48 -2.57 -14.32
CA ILE A 16 11.94 -2.59 -14.38
C ILE A 16 12.42 -2.46 -15.83
N THR A 17 13.38 -1.57 -16.06
CA THR A 17 13.93 -1.32 -17.40
C THR A 17 14.96 -2.38 -17.81
N PRO A 18 15.22 -2.57 -19.12
CA PRO A 18 16.28 -3.45 -19.60
C PRO A 18 17.66 -3.14 -19.00
N GLN A 19 17.97 -1.84 -18.81
CA GLN A 19 19.23 -1.39 -18.22
C GLN A 19 19.34 -1.79 -16.74
N GLN A 20 18.23 -1.69 -15.99
CA GLN A 20 18.20 -2.16 -14.60
C GLN A 20 18.34 -3.68 -14.49
N ILE A 21 17.72 -4.43 -15.42
CA ILE A 21 17.89 -5.90 -15.50
C ILE A 21 19.35 -6.23 -15.78
N GLN A 22 19.96 -5.58 -16.78
CA GLN A 22 21.35 -5.77 -17.12
C GLN A 22 22.28 -5.50 -15.93
N SER A 23 22.05 -4.39 -15.21
CA SER A 23 22.82 -4.04 -14.01
C SER A 23 22.71 -5.10 -12.91
N LYS A 24 21.52 -5.66 -12.70
CA LYS A 24 21.29 -6.75 -11.73
C LYS A 24 22.01 -8.04 -12.14
N ILE A 25 21.94 -8.40 -13.41
CA ILE A 25 22.67 -9.57 -13.96
C ILE A 25 24.17 -9.39 -13.76
N MET A 26 24.72 -8.22 -14.10
CA MET A 26 26.15 -7.93 -13.91
C MET A 26 26.55 -8.01 -12.43
N ALA A 27 25.72 -7.46 -11.53
CA ALA A 27 25.97 -7.53 -10.10
C ALA A 27 25.91 -8.97 -9.54
N ALA A 28 25.07 -9.83 -10.10
CA ALA A 28 25.03 -11.25 -9.77
C ALA A 28 26.28 -11.99 -10.28
N ILE A 29 26.67 -11.77 -11.55
CA ILE A 29 27.86 -12.35 -12.14
C ILE A 29 29.14 -12.00 -11.36
N GLN A 30 29.27 -10.75 -10.94
CA GLN A 30 30.43 -10.28 -10.14
C GLN A 30 30.56 -10.96 -8.77
N ARG A 31 29.50 -11.61 -8.28
CA ARG A 31 29.48 -12.32 -6.99
C ARG A 31 29.62 -13.83 -7.12
N ALA A 32 29.34 -14.34 -8.31
CA ALA A 32 29.41 -15.80 -8.55
C ALA A 32 30.86 -16.31 -8.54
N THR A 33 31.07 -17.45 -7.88
CA THR A 33 32.31 -18.20 -7.91
C THR A 33 32.16 -19.42 -8.81
N PRO A 34 33.25 -20.07 -9.25
CA PRO A 34 33.18 -21.33 -10.03
C PRO A 34 32.34 -22.40 -9.33
N GLU A 35 32.41 -22.47 -8.00
CA GLU A 35 31.68 -23.45 -7.17
C GLU A 35 30.17 -23.24 -7.25
N ASP A 36 29.71 -21.97 -7.31
CA ASP A 36 28.32 -21.64 -7.45
C ASP A 36 27.69 -22.06 -8.79
N LEU A 37 28.53 -22.34 -9.80
CA LEU A 37 28.08 -22.63 -11.15
C LEU A 37 28.15 -24.14 -11.52
N GLN A 38 28.68 -25.00 -10.63
CA GLN A 38 28.99 -26.42 -10.93
C GLN A 38 27.75 -27.28 -11.17
N SER A 39 26.63 -27.00 -10.49
CA SER A 39 25.40 -27.78 -10.56
C SER A 39 24.16 -26.88 -10.61
N GLU A 40 23.00 -27.47 -10.91
CA GLU A 40 21.71 -26.76 -10.82
C GLU A 40 21.43 -26.34 -9.39
N ASP A 41 21.66 -27.21 -8.42
CA ASP A 41 21.43 -26.93 -6.99
C ASP A 41 22.34 -25.81 -6.48
N SER A 42 23.64 -25.80 -6.87
CA SER A 42 24.55 -24.74 -6.47
C SER A 42 24.10 -23.37 -7.05
N ARG A 43 23.69 -23.35 -8.33
CA ARG A 43 23.15 -22.14 -8.96
C ARG A 43 21.87 -21.63 -8.26
N ALA A 44 20.94 -22.55 -7.98
CA ALA A 44 19.70 -22.20 -7.27
C ALA A 44 19.99 -21.63 -5.87
N LYS A 45 20.91 -22.26 -5.13
CA LYS A 45 21.37 -21.78 -3.83
C LYS A 45 22.04 -20.41 -3.93
N PHE A 46 22.92 -20.21 -4.90
CA PHE A 46 23.54 -18.91 -5.16
C PHE A 46 22.51 -17.82 -5.40
N VAL A 47 21.54 -18.03 -6.31
CA VAL A 47 20.49 -17.07 -6.65
C VAL A 47 19.63 -16.75 -5.43
N SER A 48 19.25 -17.75 -4.63
CA SER A 48 18.44 -17.56 -3.42
C SER A 48 19.13 -16.75 -2.32
N ASN A 49 20.47 -16.77 -2.31
CA ASN A 49 21.29 -16.04 -1.34
C ASN A 49 21.72 -14.64 -1.80
N LEU A 50 21.36 -14.24 -3.03
CA LEU A 50 21.65 -12.89 -3.50
C LEU A 50 20.93 -11.84 -2.65
N PRO A 51 21.55 -10.66 -2.42
CA PRO A 51 20.88 -9.54 -1.78
C PRO A 51 19.56 -9.18 -2.49
N SER A 52 18.55 -8.79 -1.73
CA SER A 52 17.22 -8.49 -2.26
C SER A 52 17.21 -7.41 -3.37
N TRP A 53 18.14 -6.49 -3.34
CA TRP A 53 18.27 -5.46 -4.38
C TRP A 53 18.77 -6.02 -5.73
N ILE A 54 19.44 -7.20 -5.74
CA ILE A 54 19.84 -7.92 -6.96
C ILE A 54 18.72 -8.85 -7.39
N PHE A 55 18.29 -9.75 -6.48
CA PHE A 55 17.32 -10.79 -6.79
C PHE A 55 15.89 -10.25 -6.94
N GLY A 56 15.49 -9.31 -6.09
CA GLY A 56 14.15 -8.75 -6.06
C GLY A 56 13.95 -7.56 -7.00
N THR A 57 12.73 -7.06 -7.02
CA THR A 57 12.37 -5.75 -7.57
C THR A 57 11.92 -4.85 -6.43
N THR A 58 12.05 -3.53 -6.58
CA THR A 58 11.44 -2.58 -5.64
C THR A 58 9.93 -2.44 -5.86
N GLY A 59 9.35 -3.36 -6.64
CA GLY A 59 7.97 -3.31 -7.08
C GLY A 59 7.74 -2.27 -8.18
N GLY A 60 7.03 -2.65 -9.24
CA GLY A 60 6.61 -1.73 -10.30
C GLY A 60 5.14 -1.36 -10.18
N ASN A 61 4.43 -1.93 -9.21
CA ASN A 61 3.00 -1.75 -8.99
C ASN A 61 2.71 -0.56 -8.07
N THR A 62 1.57 0.09 -8.30
CA THR A 62 1.05 1.18 -7.49
C THR A 62 0.42 0.68 -6.20
N PRO A 63 0.10 1.56 -5.22
CA PRO A 63 -0.12 1.21 -3.83
C PRO A 63 -1.11 0.07 -3.59
N CYS A 64 -0.63 -0.96 -2.92
CA CYS A 64 -1.44 -2.03 -2.36
C CYS A 64 -0.64 -2.70 -1.24
N VAL A 65 -1.14 -2.60 -0.02
CA VAL A 65 -0.53 -3.22 1.17
C VAL A 65 -1.54 -4.13 1.83
N GLU A 66 -1.11 -5.35 2.15
CA GLU A 66 -1.94 -6.36 2.79
C GLU A 66 -1.56 -6.50 4.26
N ILE A 67 -2.58 -6.61 5.12
CA ILE A 67 -2.44 -6.99 6.52
C ILE A 67 -3.17 -8.31 6.72
N LYS A 68 -2.41 -9.35 7.06
CA LYS A 68 -2.96 -10.65 7.48
C LYS A 68 -2.87 -10.81 8.98
N SER A 69 -3.96 -11.22 9.60
CA SER A 69 -3.99 -11.55 11.02
C SER A 69 -5.08 -12.56 11.28
N ASP A 70 -4.68 -13.77 11.71
CA ASP A 70 -5.58 -14.91 11.82
C ASP A 70 -6.35 -15.12 10.51
N ASN A 71 -7.69 -15.12 10.56
CA ASN A 71 -8.55 -15.24 9.37
C ASN A 71 -9.01 -13.88 8.82
N THR A 72 -8.41 -12.77 9.28
CA THR A 72 -8.74 -11.41 8.82
C THR A 72 -7.78 -10.97 7.74
N GLU A 73 -8.34 -10.61 6.59
CA GLU A 73 -7.64 -10.02 5.46
C GLU A 73 -8.02 -8.55 5.32
N ILE A 74 -7.03 -7.66 5.40
CA ILE A 74 -7.22 -6.23 5.17
C ILE A 74 -6.30 -5.79 4.04
N ILE A 75 -6.83 -5.05 3.08
CA ILE A 75 -6.11 -4.51 1.93
C ILE A 75 -6.18 -2.99 2.00
N LEU A 76 -5.04 -2.34 1.92
CA LEU A 76 -4.89 -0.89 1.92
C LEU A 76 -4.58 -0.44 0.51
N ASP A 77 -5.50 0.30 -0.07
CA ASP A 77 -5.55 0.73 -1.45
C ASP A 77 -5.60 -0.41 -2.49
N ALA A 78 -6.16 -0.10 -3.63
CA ALA A 78 -6.38 -1.01 -4.75
C ALA A 78 -5.64 -0.54 -6.02
N GLY A 79 -4.38 -0.11 -5.86
CA GLY A 79 -3.49 0.14 -6.98
C GLY A 79 -3.18 -1.14 -7.75
N THR A 80 -2.31 -1.08 -8.74
CA THR A 80 -2.06 -2.25 -9.61
C THR A 80 -1.50 -3.47 -8.87
N GLY A 81 -0.96 -3.28 -7.66
CA GLY A 81 -0.51 -4.37 -6.79
C GLY A 81 -1.61 -5.36 -6.41
N ILE A 82 -2.87 -4.91 -6.31
CA ILE A 82 -4.00 -5.77 -5.92
C ILE A 82 -4.25 -6.90 -6.93
N ARG A 83 -3.88 -6.69 -8.20
CA ARG A 83 -3.96 -7.74 -9.23
C ARG A 83 -3.08 -8.94 -8.88
N LEU A 84 -1.87 -8.70 -8.35
CA LEU A 84 -0.98 -9.79 -7.93
C LEU A 84 -1.49 -10.46 -6.67
N LEU A 85 -2.00 -9.69 -5.72
CA LEU A 85 -2.64 -10.22 -4.51
C LEU A 85 -3.80 -11.16 -4.88
N GLY A 86 -4.70 -10.74 -5.77
CA GLY A 86 -5.83 -11.56 -6.20
C GLY A 86 -5.47 -12.86 -6.93
N LYS A 87 -4.21 -13.00 -7.38
CA LYS A 87 -3.65 -14.23 -8.00
C LYS A 87 -2.77 -15.04 -7.05
N SER A 88 -2.60 -14.59 -5.82
CA SER A 88 -1.85 -15.32 -4.81
C SER A 88 -2.52 -16.67 -4.50
N GLN A 89 -1.71 -17.67 -4.17
CA GLN A 89 -2.20 -18.97 -3.70
C GLN A 89 -2.67 -18.93 -2.23
N GLU A 90 -2.36 -17.86 -1.51
CA GLU A 90 -2.70 -17.65 -0.09
C GLU A 90 -3.94 -16.75 0.05
N LEU A 91 -5.03 -17.04 -0.67
CA LEU A 91 -6.29 -16.32 -0.51
C LEU A 91 -6.99 -16.70 0.81
N PRO A 92 -7.79 -15.80 1.42
CA PRO A 92 -8.48 -16.10 2.67
C PRO A 92 -9.50 -17.22 2.49
N GLU A 93 -9.48 -18.20 3.40
CA GLU A 93 -10.37 -19.37 3.34
C GLU A 93 -11.87 -19.00 3.41
N ASN A 94 -12.21 -17.88 4.04
CA ASN A 94 -13.56 -17.36 4.18
C ASN A 94 -14.02 -16.50 2.99
N ASN A 95 -13.19 -16.31 1.96
CA ASN A 95 -13.44 -15.43 0.81
C ASN A 95 -13.88 -14.01 1.21
N LYS A 96 -13.44 -13.50 2.36
CA LYS A 96 -13.81 -12.19 2.88
C LYS A 96 -12.61 -11.24 2.84
N TYR A 97 -12.78 -10.10 2.20
CA TYR A 97 -11.78 -9.05 2.10
C TYR A 97 -12.30 -7.75 2.70
N ASN A 98 -11.41 -7.01 3.36
CA ASN A 98 -11.70 -5.70 3.91
C ASN A 98 -10.76 -4.70 3.24
N LEU A 99 -11.29 -3.83 2.35
CA LEU A 99 -10.53 -2.83 1.61
C LEU A 99 -10.70 -1.45 2.25
N LEU A 100 -9.59 -0.81 2.59
CA LEU A 100 -9.56 0.56 3.07
C LEU A 100 -8.86 1.43 2.03
N PHE A 101 -9.45 2.56 1.70
CA PHE A 101 -8.84 3.53 0.78
C PHE A 101 -8.27 4.71 1.54
N SER A 102 -6.98 5.01 1.30
CA SER A 102 -6.37 6.26 1.74
C SER A 102 -7.05 7.44 1.07
N HIS A 103 -7.25 7.34 -0.24
CA HIS A 103 -7.99 8.28 -1.09
C HIS A 103 -8.30 7.62 -2.45
N PHE A 104 -8.79 8.40 -3.44
CA PHE A 104 -9.29 7.86 -4.70
C PHE A 104 -8.54 8.39 -5.94
N HIS A 105 -7.26 8.76 -5.83
CA HIS A 105 -6.44 8.97 -7.02
C HIS A 105 -6.27 7.66 -7.79
N TRP A 106 -6.02 7.75 -9.09
CA TRP A 106 -6.03 6.61 -9.99
C TRP A 106 -5.10 5.48 -9.57
N ASP A 107 -3.91 5.81 -9.14
CA ASP A 107 -2.91 4.82 -8.72
C ASP A 107 -3.30 4.05 -7.45
N HIS A 108 -4.29 4.52 -6.69
CA HIS A 108 -4.85 3.83 -5.53
C HIS A 108 -6.10 3.02 -5.82
N ILE A 109 -6.72 3.17 -7.01
CA ILE A 109 -7.96 2.48 -7.36
C ILE A 109 -7.90 1.71 -8.69
N GLN A 110 -6.92 2.00 -9.58
CA GLN A 110 -6.88 1.47 -10.95
C GLN A 110 -6.74 -0.05 -11.02
N GLY A 111 -6.25 -0.71 -9.97
CA GLY A 111 -6.11 -2.15 -9.92
C GLY A 111 -7.39 -2.90 -9.55
N LEU A 112 -8.38 -2.23 -8.93
CA LEU A 112 -9.59 -2.87 -8.45
C LEU A 112 -10.34 -3.66 -9.54
N PRO A 113 -10.51 -3.15 -10.77
CA PRO A 113 -11.14 -3.91 -11.86
C PRO A 113 -10.40 -5.18 -12.28
N PHE A 114 -9.16 -5.37 -11.83
CA PHE A 114 -8.31 -6.52 -12.13
C PHE A 114 -8.07 -7.42 -10.91
N PHE A 115 -8.84 -7.22 -9.86
CA PHE A 115 -8.84 -8.05 -8.65
C PHE A 115 -9.78 -9.23 -8.86
N ASP A 116 -9.24 -10.40 -9.25
CA ASP A 116 -10.02 -11.57 -9.64
C ASP A 116 -11.14 -11.93 -8.63
N PRO A 117 -10.93 -11.88 -7.29
CA PRO A 117 -11.97 -12.19 -6.32
C PRO A 117 -13.25 -11.34 -6.41
N ILE A 118 -13.19 -10.11 -6.98
CA ILE A 118 -14.38 -9.25 -7.12
C ILE A 118 -15.44 -9.82 -8.08
N TYR A 119 -15.03 -10.76 -8.95
CA TYR A 119 -15.90 -11.43 -9.91
C TYR A 119 -16.43 -12.77 -9.40
N ASN A 120 -15.99 -13.24 -8.24
CA ASN A 120 -16.44 -14.50 -7.64
C ASN A 120 -17.70 -14.26 -6.80
N PRO A 121 -18.84 -14.97 -7.07
CA PRO A 121 -20.08 -14.81 -6.31
C PRO A 121 -19.97 -15.21 -4.83
N ASP A 122 -19.01 -16.08 -4.49
CA ASP A 122 -18.78 -16.54 -3.12
C ASP A 122 -17.91 -15.56 -2.29
N THR A 123 -17.47 -14.46 -2.92
CA THR A 123 -16.62 -13.46 -2.28
C THR A 123 -17.46 -12.34 -1.66
N THR A 124 -17.06 -11.91 -0.46
CA THR A 124 -17.56 -10.70 0.20
C THR A 124 -16.44 -9.67 0.33
N ILE A 125 -16.69 -8.45 -0.15
CA ILE A 125 -15.76 -7.34 -0.04
C ILE A 125 -16.41 -6.21 0.76
N ASN A 126 -15.82 -5.87 1.89
CA ASN A 126 -16.21 -4.74 2.71
C ASN A 126 -15.28 -3.56 2.41
N PHE A 127 -15.80 -2.52 1.83
CA PHE A 127 -15.08 -1.26 1.62
C PHE A 127 -15.26 -0.35 2.83
N PHE A 128 -14.17 0.30 3.24
CA PHE A 128 -14.16 1.28 4.32
C PHE A 128 -13.52 2.57 3.83
N SER A 129 -14.20 3.69 3.99
CA SER A 129 -13.66 5.01 3.63
C SER A 129 -14.36 6.12 4.40
N PRO A 130 -13.65 7.20 4.77
CA PRO A 130 -14.28 8.43 5.26
C PRO A 130 -15.02 9.19 4.15
N VAL A 131 -14.71 8.91 2.88
CA VAL A 131 -15.30 9.60 1.72
C VAL A 131 -16.70 9.04 1.45
N GLU A 132 -17.71 9.90 1.53
CA GLU A 132 -19.12 9.51 1.50
C GLU A 132 -19.56 8.86 0.18
N ASN A 133 -19.08 9.39 -0.94
CA ASN A 133 -19.42 8.91 -2.29
C ASN A 133 -18.42 7.90 -2.86
N SER A 134 -17.75 7.12 -2.00
CA SER A 134 -16.74 6.13 -2.42
C SER A 134 -17.27 5.10 -3.42
N LYS A 135 -18.51 4.66 -3.24
CA LYS A 135 -19.17 3.73 -4.17
C LYS A 135 -19.34 4.34 -5.57
N GLU A 136 -19.77 5.57 -5.63
CA GLU A 136 -20.00 6.31 -6.88
C GLU A 136 -18.67 6.53 -7.61
N ILE A 137 -17.61 6.86 -6.91
CA ILE A 137 -16.26 7.02 -7.49
C ILE A 137 -15.79 5.69 -8.11
N LEU A 138 -15.93 4.57 -7.41
CA LEU A 138 -15.54 3.27 -7.94
C LEU A 138 -16.41 2.83 -9.15
N LYS A 139 -17.68 3.21 -9.18
CA LYS A 139 -18.53 3.01 -10.36
C LYS A 139 -18.09 3.82 -11.56
N GLU A 140 -17.68 5.09 -11.32
CA GLU A 140 -17.26 5.99 -12.38
C GLU A 140 -16.03 5.46 -13.13
N GLN A 141 -15.03 4.89 -12.45
CA GLN A 141 -13.88 4.30 -13.13
C GLN A 141 -14.21 3.05 -13.96
N MET A 142 -15.30 2.33 -13.61
CA MET A 142 -15.72 1.10 -14.29
C MET A 142 -16.88 1.31 -15.26
N LYS A 143 -16.99 2.47 -15.87
CA LYS A 143 -17.99 2.74 -16.93
C LYS A 143 -17.33 3.07 -18.26
N HIS A 144 -18.09 2.94 -19.34
CA HIS A 144 -17.68 3.47 -20.64
C HIS A 144 -17.44 4.98 -20.58
N PRO A 145 -16.41 5.50 -21.29
CA PRO A 145 -15.46 4.78 -22.15
C PRO A 145 -14.22 4.23 -21.43
N TYR A 146 -14.11 4.33 -20.10
CA TYR A 146 -12.88 4.04 -19.35
C TYR A 146 -12.65 2.54 -19.15
N TYR A 147 -13.71 1.76 -18.95
CA TYR A 147 -13.61 0.33 -18.68
C TYR A 147 -14.74 -0.45 -19.36
N PRO A 148 -14.46 -1.65 -19.93
CA PRO A 148 -15.47 -2.40 -20.70
C PRO A 148 -16.48 -3.15 -19.83
N VAL A 149 -16.17 -3.46 -18.56
CA VAL A 149 -17.03 -4.22 -17.66
C VAL A 149 -17.66 -3.27 -16.63
N PRO A 150 -18.98 -3.01 -16.71
CA PRO A 150 -19.64 -2.10 -15.78
C PRO A 150 -19.64 -2.63 -14.34
N PHE A 151 -19.50 -1.74 -13.36
CA PHE A 151 -19.46 -2.05 -11.94
C PHE A 151 -20.64 -2.92 -11.46
N ASN A 152 -21.84 -2.70 -12.00
CA ASN A 152 -23.03 -3.46 -11.63
C ASN A 152 -23.05 -4.91 -12.12
N THR A 153 -22.07 -5.35 -12.90
CA THR A 153 -21.92 -6.74 -13.34
C THR A 153 -20.98 -7.55 -12.44
N LEU A 154 -20.40 -6.93 -11.44
CA LEU A 154 -19.59 -7.61 -10.43
C LEU A 154 -20.42 -8.65 -9.69
N LYS A 155 -19.82 -9.80 -9.37
CA LYS A 155 -20.55 -10.96 -8.83
C LYS A 155 -20.46 -11.06 -7.31
N SER A 156 -19.39 -10.52 -6.71
CA SER A 156 -19.17 -10.55 -5.27
C SER A 156 -20.18 -9.67 -4.52
N THR A 157 -20.39 -9.99 -3.25
CA THR A 157 -21.15 -9.13 -2.33
C THR A 157 -20.31 -7.94 -1.94
N LEU A 158 -20.76 -6.72 -2.24
CA LEU A 158 -20.05 -5.48 -2.00
C LEU A 158 -20.75 -4.65 -0.91
N ASN A 159 -20.10 -4.45 0.22
CA ASN A 159 -20.58 -3.64 1.33
C ASN A 159 -19.76 -2.35 1.43
N PHE A 160 -20.41 -1.20 1.58
CA PHE A 160 -19.75 0.10 1.73
C PHE A 160 -19.99 0.64 3.13
N ASN A 161 -18.91 0.83 3.88
CA ASN A 161 -18.92 1.25 5.27
C ASN A 161 -18.27 2.63 5.36
N LYS A 162 -19.06 3.64 5.74
CA LYS A 162 -18.54 4.96 6.08
C LYS A 162 -17.88 4.90 7.45
N ILE A 163 -16.66 5.43 7.56
CA ILE A 163 -15.94 5.56 8.82
C ILE A 163 -15.73 7.04 9.15
N ILE A 164 -15.51 7.33 10.42
CA ILE A 164 -15.37 8.71 10.92
C ILE A 164 -13.94 8.91 11.40
N PRO A 165 -13.19 9.89 10.82
CA PRO A 165 -11.86 10.23 11.34
C PRO A 165 -11.92 10.64 12.81
N GLY A 166 -10.92 10.23 13.60
CA GLY A 166 -10.89 10.47 15.03
C GLY A 166 -11.73 9.51 15.86
N GLU A 167 -12.40 8.54 15.25
CA GLU A 167 -13.13 7.49 15.95
C GLU A 167 -12.48 6.11 15.73
N TYR A 168 -12.65 5.22 16.72
CA TYR A 168 -12.25 3.82 16.60
C TYR A 168 -13.38 2.98 16.02
N PHE A 169 -13.01 2.06 15.12
CA PHE A 169 -13.87 0.97 14.68
C PHE A 169 -13.08 -0.35 14.70
N TYR A 170 -13.76 -1.45 14.42
CA TYR A 170 -13.14 -2.77 14.45
C TYR A 170 -13.37 -3.51 13.14
N ILE A 171 -12.32 -4.17 12.69
CA ILE A 171 -12.38 -5.21 11.66
C ILE A 171 -11.99 -6.50 12.34
N ASP A 172 -12.97 -7.36 12.62
CA ASP A 172 -12.85 -8.52 13.49
C ASP A 172 -12.21 -8.14 14.85
N ASN A 173 -11.02 -8.62 15.16
CA ASN A 173 -10.29 -8.32 16.42
C ASN A 173 -9.21 -7.24 16.26
N ILE A 174 -9.15 -6.56 15.12
CA ILE A 174 -8.21 -5.47 14.86
C ILE A 174 -8.93 -4.14 15.11
N LYS A 175 -8.38 -3.36 16.02
CA LYS A 175 -8.86 -1.99 16.30
C LYS A 175 -8.25 -1.03 15.29
N VAL A 176 -9.08 -0.23 14.63
CA VAL A 176 -8.67 0.68 13.55
C VAL A 176 -9.11 2.10 13.86
N CYS A 177 -8.31 3.07 13.48
CA CYS A 177 -8.69 4.49 13.44
C CYS A 177 -8.01 5.19 12.28
N CYS A 178 -8.48 6.37 11.92
CA CYS A 178 -7.85 7.18 10.86
C CYS A 178 -7.87 8.67 11.21
N CYS A 179 -6.98 9.43 10.57
CA CYS A 179 -6.98 10.88 10.57
C CYS A 179 -6.75 11.41 9.15
N LYS A 180 -7.20 12.64 8.91
CA LYS A 180 -7.00 13.35 7.65
C LYS A 180 -5.56 13.88 7.57
N MET A 181 -4.97 13.82 6.38
CA MET A 181 -3.64 14.32 6.08
C MET A 181 -3.66 15.38 4.97
N SER A 182 -2.59 16.16 4.88
CA SER A 182 -2.42 17.20 3.86
C SER A 182 -2.14 16.57 2.49
N HIS A 183 -3.17 16.57 1.63
CA HIS A 183 -3.07 16.07 0.25
C HIS A 183 -4.18 16.69 -0.61
N PRO A 184 -3.95 17.01 -1.91
CA PRO A 184 -5.01 17.46 -2.80
C PRO A 184 -6.15 16.45 -2.90
N GLY A 185 -7.38 16.88 -2.68
CA GLY A 185 -8.55 15.99 -2.65
C GLY A 185 -8.74 15.18 -1.37
N CYS A 186 -7.88 15.34 -0.38
CA CYS A 186 -7.82 14.65 0.91
C CYS A 186 -7.28 13.22 0.84
N SER A 187 -6.33 12.91 1.69
CA SER A 187 -5.89 11.55 2.02
C SER A 187 -6.11 11.27 3.50
N TYR A 188 -6.17 9.99 3.86
CA TYR A 188 -6.37 9.53 5.24
C TYR A 188 -5.30 8.52 5.61
N SER A 189 -4.65 8.75 6.75
CA SER A 189 -3.75 7.79 7.38
C SER A 189 -4.52 6.89 8.32
N TYR A 190 -4.16 5.60 8.35
CA TYR A 190 -4.82 4.57 9.16
C TYR A 190 -3.86 3.95 10.16
N ALA A 191 -4.33 3.71 11.38
CA ALA A 191 -3.63 2.89 12.36
C ALA A 191 -4.39 1.59 12.62
N PHE A 192 -3.65 0.48 12.68
CA PHE A 192 -4.14 -0.87 12.96
C PHE A 192 -3.48 -1.36 14.24
N ILE A 193 -4.30 -1.69 15.24
CA ILE A 193 -3.83 -2.03 16.58
C ILE A 193 -4.32 -3.44 16.93
N LYS A 194 -3.38 -4.33 17.25
CA LYS A 194 -3.63 -5.67 17.74
C LYS A 194 -2.48 -6.15 18.62
N ASP A 195 -2.79 -6.81 19.73
CA ASP A 195 -1.80 -7.41 20.64
C ASP A 195 -0.70 -6.41 21.07
N ASN A 196 -1.09 -5.19 21.43
CA ASN A 196 -0.20 -4.08 21.78
C ASN A 196 0.82 -3.71 20.68
N LYS A 197 0.55 -4.08 19.42
CA LYS A 197 1.32 -3.67 18.25
C LYS A 197 0.51 -2.73 17.40
N LYS A 198 1.14 -1.64 16.96
CA LYS A 198 0.52 -0.61 16.14
C LYS A 198 1.28 -0.44 14.81
N PHE A 199 0.57 -0.70 13.72
CA PHE A 199 1.03 -0.42 12.36
C PHE A 199 0.27 0.78 11.81
N VAL A 200 0.97 1.69 11.13
CA VAL A 200 0.38 2.88 10.51
C VAL A 200 0.65 2.87 9.01
N TYR A 201 -0.39 3.16 8.24
CA TYR A 201 -0.33 3.39 6.80
C TYR A 201 -0.66 4.85 6.51
N ALA A 202 0.32 5.60 6.00
CA ALA A 202 0.25 7.05 5.78
C ALA A 202 0.85 7.42 4.42
N THR A 203 0.27 6.88 3.35
CA THR A 203 0.64 7.25 1.98
C THR A 203 0.06 8.61 1.60
N ASP A 204 0.61 9.22 0.56
CA ASP A 204 0.09 10.44 -0.07
C ASP A 204 -0.18 11.57 0.92
N VAL A 205 0.92 12.09 1.40
CA VAL A 205 0.92 13.23 2.30
C VAL A 205 2.01 14.23 1.93
N GLU A 206 1.66 15.48 1.75
CA GLU A 206 2.57 16.61 1.69
C GLU A 206 2.77 17.13 3.11
N LEU A 207 3.77 16.60 3.83
CA LEU A 207 4.03 16.92 5.22
C LEU A 207 4.28 18.43 5.39
N LYS A 208 3.35 19.11 6.05
CA LYS A 208 3.40 20.52 6.43
C LYS A 208 3.55 20.63 7.93
N SER A 209 3.88 21.81 8.43
CA SER A 209 4.03 22.06 9.87
C SER A 209 2.79 21.65 10.68
N SER A 210 1.59 21.75 10.07
CA SER A 210 0.33 21.31 10.68
C SER A 210 0.27 19.80 10.93
N ASP A 211 0.89 18.98 10.06
CA ASP A 211 0.84 17.52 10.18
C ASP A 211 1.71 17.02 11.35
N PHE A 212 2.65 17.84 11.83
CA PHE A 212 3.42 17.56 13.05
C PHE A 212 2.68 17.92 14.35
N SER A 213 1.51 18.56 14.26
CA SER A 213 0.74 18.95 15.44
C SER A 213 0.14 17.74 16.14
N LYS A 214 0.30 17.67 17.46
CA LYS A 214 -0.26 16.62 18.31
C LYS A 214 -1.69 16.98 18.70
N THR A 215 -2.64 16.65 17.84
CA THR A 215 -4.07 16.72 18.12
C THR A 215 -4.58 15.38 18.64
N PRO A 216 -5.76 15.30 19.28
CA PRO A 216 -6.34 14.01 19.66
C PRO A 216 -6.42 13.00 18.51
N GLU A 217 -6.78 13.44 17.31
CA GLU A 217 -6.88 12.58 16.12
C GLU A 217 -5.51 12.07 15.66
N THR A 218 -4.49 12.96 15.57
CA THR A 218 -3.14 12.56 15.14
C THR A 218 -2.47 11.68 16.19
N GLU A 219 -2.68 11.94 17.48
CA GLU A 219 -2.19 11.04 18.55
C GLU A 219 -2.82 9.65 18.49
N MET A 220 -4.12 9.55 18.18
CA MET A 220 -4.77 8.25 18.00
C MET A 220 -4.07 7.41 16.92
N VAL A 221 -3.62 8.04 15.84
CA VAL A 221 -2.97 7.36 14.71
C VAL A 221 -1.48 7.14 14.97
N PHE A 222 -0.72 8.18 15.30
CA PHE A 222 0.75 8.13 15.24
C PHE A 222 1.45 7.81 16.57
N LYS A 223 0.85 8.18 17.70
CA LYS A 223 1.46 7.95 19.02
C LYS A 223 1.66 6.45 19.27
N ASP A 224 2.84 6.09 19.78
CA ASP A 224 3.23 4.72 20.11
C ASP A 224 3.19 3.73 18.92
N ALA A 225 3.32 4.22 17.69
CA ALA A 225 3.40 3.36 16.52
C ALA A 225 4.70 2.55 16.51
N ASP A 226 4.57 1.22 16.34
CA ASP A 226 5.74 0.35 16.17
C ASP A 226 6.33 0.48 14.77
N CYS A 227 5.47 0.71 13.78
CA CYS A 227 5.85 0.76 12.37
C CYS A 227 4.94 1.70 11.58
N ILE A 228 5.53 2.48 10.68
CA ILE A 228 4.82 3.32 9.73
C ILE A 228 5.30 3.08 8.30
N VAL A 229 4.36 3.10 7.38
CA VAL A 229 4.56 3.28 5.93
C VAL A 229 4.23 4.74 5.63
N LEU A 230 5.16 5.49 5.06
CA LEU A 230 5.00 6.94 4.87
C LEU A 230 5.46 7.38 3.48
N ASP A 231 4.71 8.32 2.89
CA ASP A 231 5.04 8.97 1.62
C ASP A 231 6.46 9.52 1.59
N SER A 232 7.15 9.28 0.48
CA SER A 232 8.55 9.70 0.29
C SER A 232 8.91 9.87 -1.19
N GLN A 233 7.99 10.40 -1.97
CA GLN A 233 8.11 10.44 -3.42
C GLN A 233 9.27 11.31 -3.92
N TYR A 234 9.64 12.34 -3.17
CA TYR A 234 10.53 13.38 -3.65
C TYR A 234 11.87 13.45 -2.89
N THR A 235 12.88 13.95 -3.61
CA THR A 235 14.02 14.63 -2.99
C THR A 235 13.58 16.01 -2.48
N VAL A 236 14.41 16.66 -1.66
CA VAL A 236 14.13 18.04 -1.17
C VAL A 236 13.97 19.01 -2.31
N GLU A 237 14.84 18.89 -3.34
CA GLU A 237 14.80 19.76 -4.50
C GLU A 237 13.51 19.58 -5.32
N GLU A 238 13.07 18.35 -5.52
CA GLU A 238 11.81 18.06 -6.21
C GLU A 238 10.61 18.55 -5.41
N ALA A 239 10.56 18.33 -4.11
CA ALA A 239 9.48 18.78 -3.25
C ALA A 239 9.34 20.30 -3.28
N SER A 240 10.46 21.05 -3.30
CA SER A 240 10.45 22.52 -3.38
C SER A 240 9.82 23.04 -4.67
N ARG A 241 9.97 22.31 -5.78
CA ARG A 241 9.41 22.65 -7.10
C ARG A 241 7.96 22.18 -7.31
N LYS A 242 7.52 21.19 -6.50
CA LYS A 242 6.23 20.50 -6.63
C LYS A 242 5.34 20.73 -5.42
N GLN A 243 5.37 21.94 -4.86
CA GLN A 243 4.49 22.32 -3.74
C GLN A 243 3.01 22.18 -4.13
N ASN A 244 2.19 21.68 -3.20
CA ASN A 244 0.78 21.37 -3.39
C ASN A 244 0.49 20.25 -4.41
N TRP A 245 1.48 19.40 -4.71
CA TRP A 245 1.28 18.16 -5.47
C TRP A 245 0.92 16.97 -4.55
N GLY A 246 1.02 17.16 -3.24
CA GLY A 246 0.51 16.20 -2.26
C GLY A 246 1.51 15.18 -1.76
N HIS A 247 2.81 15.34 -2.03
CA HIS A 247 3.83 14.37 -1.67
C HIS A 247 5.00 15.00 -0.92
N SER A 248 5.70 14.17 -0.14
CA SER A 248 6.80 14.57 0.72
C SER A 248 8.17 14.22 0.18
N ALA A 249 9.17 15.00 0.59
CA ALA A 249 10.55 14.58 0.49
C ALA A 249 10.83 13.47 1.52
N PHE A 250 11.67 12.49 1.14
CA PHE A 250 12.02 11.36 2.03
C PHE A 250 12.60 11.81 3.38
N CYS A 251 13.34 12.92 3.44
CA CYS A 251 13.87 13.44 4.70
C CYS A 251 12.76 13.94 5.64
N TYR A 252 11.67 14.53 5.11
CA TYR A 252 10.53 14.95 5.92
C TYR A 252 9.79 13.74 6.51
N ALA A 253 9.75 12.62 5.79
CA ALA A 253 9.23 11.36 6.32
C ALA A 253 10.08 10.85 7.51
N VAL A 254 11.40 10.99 7.43
CA VAL A 254 12.32 10.67 8.54
C VAL A 254 12.08 11.59 9.74
N ASP A 255 11.99 12.91 9.52
CA ASP A 255 11.72 13.89 10.57
C ASP A 255 10.38 13.62 11.26
N PHE A 256 9.35 13.26 10.49
CA PHE A 256 8.05 12.90 11.03
C PHE A 256 8.11 11.65 11.91
N ALA A 257 8.80 10.61 11.45
CA ALA A 257 8.98 9.40 12.24
C ALA A 257 9.74 9.65 13.56
N ILE A 258 10.77 10.50 13.54
CA ILE A 258 11.51 10.92 14.73
C ILE A 258 10.60 11.71 15.68
N HIS A 259 9.83 12.68 15.15
CA HIS A 259 8.93 13.53 15.94
C HIS A 259 7.90 12.72 16.74
N TRP A 260 7.37 11.64 16.12
CA TRP A 260 6.41 10.74 16.76
C TRP A 260 7.04 9.58 17.52
N GLY A 261 8.37 9.44 17.51
CA GLY A 261 9.09 8.35 18.18
C GLY A 261 8.79 6.97 17.58
N ILE A 262 8.53 6.92 16.28
CA ILE A 262 8.17 5.69 15.56
C ILE A 262 9.40 4.80 15.42
N LYS A 263 9.26 3.52 15.75
CA LYS A 263 10.41 2.60 15.84
C LYS A 263 10.91 2.14 14.46
N LYS A 264 10.02 2.03 13.47
CA LYS A 264 10.35 1.53 12.13
C LYS A 264 9.60 2.30 11.05
N LEU A 265 10.34 2.87 10.12
CA LEU A 265 9.84 3.61 8.97
C LEU A 265 10.09 2.82 7.69
N TYR A 266 9.06 2.66 6.88
CA TYR A 266 9.15 2.26 5.49
C TYR A 266 8.83 3.46 4.60
N LEU A 267 9.80 3.87 3.78
CA LEU A 267 9.60 4.87 2.75
C LEU A 267 8.75 4.26 1.62
N PHE A 268 7.76 4.99 1.18
CA PHE A 268 6.71 4.48 0.29
C PHE A 268 6.35 5.51 -0.77
N HIS A 269 5.67 5.09 -1.83
CA HIS A 269 5.15 5.97 -2.88
C HIS A 269 6.26 6.70 -3.66
N HIS A 270 7.35 5.98 -4.03
CA HIS A 270 8.51 6.51 -4.77
C HIS A 270 8.57 6.06 -6.23
#